data_9752269941d0b2a8d2715ab8a0f5e094
#
_entry.id   9752269941d0b2a8d2715ab8a0f5e094
#
_cell.length_a   1.000
_cell.length_b   1.000
_cell.length_c   1.000
_cell.angle_alpha   90.00
_cell.angle_beta   90.00
_cell.angle_gamma   90.00
#
_symmetry.space_group_name_H-M   'P 1'
#
loop_
_entity.id
_entity.type
_entity.pdbx_description
1 polymer ?
#
loop_
_entity_poly.entity_id
_entity_poly.type
_entity_poly.pdbx_seq_one_letter_code
_entity_poly.pdbx_strand_id
1 'polypeptide(L)'
;MIAAPQNGVTDFIIIHKVATHPIGKIGVWQDQEIGFLLSRSYWGQGIAQEALHGVLSYLFGEKGMEEVTADVDPRNYRSIKLLEGVAFVRTGFKERTWEIGSEWVDSLYFGLRRENWVDRENCQR
;
A
#
# COMPACT_ATOMS: atom_id res chain seq x y z
N MET A 1 -3.23 -12.19 7.29
CA MET A 1 -3.30 -13.47 6.55
C MET A 1 -2.90 -13.27 5.11
N ILE A 2 -2.13 -14.17 4.56
CA ILE A 2 -1.58 -14.06 3.22
C ILE A 2 -2.25 -15.06 2.28
N ALA A 3 -2.78 -14.57 1.16
CA ALA A 3 -3.34 -15.43 0.13
C ALA A 3 -2.24 -15.89 -0.82
N ALA A 4 -2.41 -17.06 -1.44
CA ALA A 4 -1.44 -17.57 -2.39
C ALA A 4 -1.36 -16.67 -3.62
N PRO A 5 -0.14 -16.40 -4.12
CA PRO A 5 0.01 -15.58 -5.31
C PRO A 5 -0.51 -16.28 -6.55
N GLN A 6 -1.11 -15.52 -7.46
CA GLN A 6 -1.62 -16.02 -8.71
C GLN A 6 -1.37 -14.97 -9.78
N ASN A 7 -0.77 -15.39 -10.88
CA ASN A 7 -0.57 -14.52 -12.05
C ASN A 7 0.16 -13.21 -11.71
N GLY A 8 1.14 -13.28 -10.81
CA GLY A 8 1.93 -12.11 -10.43
C GLY A 8 1.22 -11.15 -9.50
N VAL A 9 0.09 -11.56 -8.93
CA VAL A 9 -0.66 -10.75 -7.96
C VAL A 9 -0.69 -11.48 -6.63
N THR A 10 -0.36 -10.77 -5.56
CA THR A 10 -0.44 -11.29 -4.20
C THR A 10 -1.38 -10.41 -3.39
N ASP A 11 -2.40 -11.00 -2.80
CA ASP A 11 -3.35 -10.27 -1.96
C ASP A 11 -3.16 -10.62 -0.50
N PHE A 12 -3.16 -9.59 0.35
CA PHE A 12 -3.13 -9.73 1.80
C PHE A 12 -4.47 -9.27 2.34
N ILE A 13 -5.12 -10.13 3.10
CA ILE A 13 -6.42 -9.81 3.69
C ILE A 13 -6.21 -9.21 5.08
N ILE A 14 -6.84 -8.07 5.33
CA ILE A 14 -6.78 -7.40 6.63
C ILE A 14 -7.93 -7.92 7.48
N ILE A 15 -7.60 -8.54 8.60
CA ILE A 15 -8.61 -9.09 9.51
C ILE A 15 -8.53 -8.33 10.83
N HIS A 16 -9.69 -7.83 11.28
CA HIS A 16 -9.77 -7.10 12.54
C HIS A 16 -9.55 -8.05 13.70
N LYS A 17 -8.68 -7.68 14.64
CA LYS A 17 -8.31 -8.56 15.75
C LYS A 17 -9.48 -8.97 16.63
N VAL A 18 -10.36 -8.03 16.90
CA VAL A 18 -11.49 -8.28 17.81
C VAL A 18 -12.70 -8.83 17.07
N ALA A 19 -13.06 -8.17 15.95
CA ALA A 19 -14.22 -8.57 15.18
C ALA A 19 -14.00 -9.86 14.39
N THR A 20 -12.75 -10.21 14.12
CA THR A 20 -12.31 -11.44 13.45
C THR A 20 -12.94 -11.67 12.08
N HIS A 21 -13.25 -10.60 11.36
CA HIS A 21 -13.73 -10.71 9.97
C HIS A 21 -12.90 -9.81 9.05
N PRO A 22 -12.91 -10.09 7.75
CA PRO A 22 -12.15 -9.27 6.79
C PRO A 22 -12.70 -7.84 6.75
N ILE A 23 -11.80 -6.87 6.80
CA ILE A 23 -12.17 -5.44 6.74
C ILE A 23 -11.45 -4.70 5.62
N GLY A 24 -10.53 -5.36 4.93
CA GLY A 24 -9.83 -4.73 3.83
C GLY A 24 -8.81 -5.67 3.21
N LYS A 25 -8.05 -5.13 2.27
CA LYS A 25 -6.98 -5.91 1.65
C LYS A 25 -5.89 -4.99 1.11
N ILE A 26 -4.71 -5.58 0.95
CA ILE A 26 -3.59 -4.93 0.27
C ILE A 26 -3.16 -5.87 -0.84
N GLY A 27 -3.20 -5.38 -2.09
CA GLY A 27 -2.79 -6.16 -3.24
C GLY A 27 -1.43 -5.72 -3.73
N VAL A 28 -0.64 -6.66 -4.23
CA VAL A 28 0.66 -6.37 -4.82
C VAL A 28 0.65 -6.89 -6.24
N TRP A 29 0.84 -6.01 -7.22
CA TRP A 29 0.81 -6.35 -8.64
C TRP A 29 2.22 -6.42 -9.18
N GLN A 30 2.48 -7.47 -9.96
CA GLN A 30 3.77 -7.64 -10.61
C GLN A 30 4.94 -7.55 -9.63
N ASP A 31 4.67 -7.95 -8.38
CA ASP A 31 5.63 -7.99 -7.29
C ASP A 31 6.24 -6.64 -6.95
N GLN A 32 5.59 -5.54 -7.32
CA GLN A 32 6.17 -4.22 -7.07
C GLN A 32 5.15 -3.15 -6.69
N GLU A 33 4.02 -3.08 -7.37
CA GLU A 33 3.05 -2.02 -7.14
C GLU A 33 1.99 -2.46 -6.14
N ILE A 34 1.76 -1.63 -5.12
CA ILE A 34 0.75 -1.95 -4.10
C ILE A 34 -0.48 -1.06 -4.25
N GLY A 35 -1.62 -1.64 -3.89
CA GLY A 35 -2.86 -0.91 -3.72
C GLY A 35 -3.56 -1.44 -2.48
N PHE A 36 -4.38 -0.62 -1.85
CA PHE A 36 -5.03 -1.03 -0.62
C PHE A 36 -6.45 -0.52 -0.53
N LEU A 37 -7.27 -1.27 0.21
CA LEU A 37 -8.66 -0.98 0.40
C LEU A 37 -9.01 -1.29 1.85
N LEU A 38 -9.72 -0.39 2.51
CA LEU A 38 -10.15 -0.60 3.89
C LEU A 38 -11.59 -0.12 4.02
N SER A 39 -12.40 -0.92 4.71
CA SER A 39 -13.78 -0.57 4.98
C SER A 39 -13.85 0.77 5.72
N ARG A 40 -14.75 1.64 5.27
CA ARG A 40 -14.85 3.00 5.80
C ARG A 40 -15.01 3.04 7.32
N SER A 41 -15.73 2.07 7.87
CA SER A 41 -15.97 2.02 9.33
C SER A 41 -14.68 1.92 10.13
N TYR A 42 -13.59 1.53 9.52
CA TYR A 42 -12.32 1.33 10.21
C TYR A 42 -11.27 2.37 9.88
N TRP A 43 -11.66 3.44 9.16
CA TRP A 43 -10.75 4.52 8.86
C TRP A 43 -10.40 5.30 10.14
N GLY A 44 -9.22 5.89 10.16
CA GLY A 44 -8.81 6.79 11.24
C GLY A 44 -8.37 6.10 12.52
N GLN A 45 -8.14 4.80 12.48
CA GLN A 45 -7.76 4.02 13.67
C GLN A 45 -6.33 3.46 13.59
N GLY A 46 -5.57 3.84 12.57
CA GLY A 46 -4.21 3.34 12.40
C GLY A 46 -4.12 1.93 11.83
N ILE A 47 -5.26 1.33 11.49
CA ILE A 47 -5.28 -0.06 10.99
C ILE A 47 -4.59 -0.19 9.64
N ALA A 48 -4.86 0.73 8.73
CA ALA A 48 -4.25 0.68 7.40
C ALA A 48 -2.74 0.83 7.49
N GLN A 49 -2.25 1.70 8.36
CA GLN A 49 -0.83 1.92 8.54
C GLN A 49 -0.16 0.67 9.13
N GLU A 50 -0.79 0.05 10.11
CA GLU A 50 -0.28 -1.17 10.71
C GLU A 50 -0.22 -2.30 9.70
N ALA A 51 -1.28 -2.46 8.90
CA ALA A 51 -1.35 -3.51 7.88
C ALA A 51 -0.31 -3.28 6.79
N LEU A 52 -0.17 -2.03 6.35
CA LEU A 52 0.82 -1.69 5.33
C LEU A 52 2.23 -1.96 5.83
N HIS A 53 2.50 -1.61 7.09
CA HIS A 53 3.80 -1.87 7.71
C HIS A 53 4.13 -3.36 7.68
N GLY A 54 3.15 -4.21 8.02
CA GLY A 54 3.34 -5.66 8.00
C GLY A 54 3.62 -6.20 6.60
N VAL A 55 2.88 -5.70 5.61
CA VAL A 55 3.08 -6.13 4.22
C VAL A 55 4.45 -5.70 3.72
N LEU A 56 4.86 -4.47 4.02
CA LEU A 56 6.17 -3.98 3.60
C LEU A 56 7.30 -4.77 4.25
N SER A 57 7.15 -5.15 5.51
CA SER A 57 8.14 -6.00 6.18
C SER A 57 8.30 -7.33 5.46
N TYR A 58 7.19 -7.90 5.00
CA TYR A 58 7.23 -9.14 4.22
C TYR A 58 7.90 -8.92 2.86
N LEU A 59 7.50 -7.86 2.14
CA LEU A 59 8.01 -7.62 0.80
C LEU A 59 9.51 -7.33 0.80
N PHE A 60 9.96 -6.50 1.71
CA PHE A 60 11.38 -6.15 1.80
C PHE A 60 12.20 -7.22 2.51
N GLY A 61 11.64 -7.83 3.55
CA GLY A 61 12.36 -8.80 4.35
C GLY A 61 12.41 -10.18 3.72
N GLU A 62 11.25 -10.77 3.48
CA GLU A 62 11.19 -12.14 2.97
C GLU A 62 11.31 -12.25 1.46
N LYS A 63 10.63 -11.35 0.73
CA LYS A 63 10.71 -11.37 -0.73
C LYS A 63 11.96 -10.68 -1.25
N GLY A 64 12.62 -9.87 -0.42
CA GLY A 64 13.86 -9.22 -0.81
C GLY A 64 13.71 -8.17 -1.90
N MET A 65 12.55 -7.51 -1.98
CA MET A 65 12.30 -6.51 -3.02
C MET A 65 13.17 -5.29 -2.81
N GLU A 66 13.57 -4.68 -3.91
CA GLU A 66 14.40 -3.46 -3.87
C GLU A 66 13.57 -2.20 -3.75
N GLU A 67 12.36 -2.21 -4.29
CA GLU A 67 11.49 -1.05 -4.29
C GLU A 67 10.03 -1.49 -4.37
N VAL A 68 9.17 -0.75 -3.68
CA VAL A 68 7.72 -0.91 -3.77
C VAL A 68 7.14 0.42 -4.26
N THR A 69 6.21 0.35 -5.20
CA THR A 69 5.61 1.55 -5.80
C THR A 69 4.11 1.58 -5.53
N ALA A 70 3.53 2.77 -5.70
CA ALA A 70 2.08 2.94 -5.58
C ALA A 70 1.60 4.00 -6.57
N ASP A 71 0.37 3.82 -7.04
CA ASP A 71 -0.30 4.74 -7.96
C ASP A 71 -1.58 5.18 -7.28
N VAL A 72 -1.73 6.47 -7.00
CA VAL A 72 -2.85 7.00 -6.22
C VAL A 72 -3.53 8.13 -6.96
N ASP A 73 -4.85 8.21 -6.81
CA ASP A 73 -5.60 9.39 -7.25
C ASP A 73 -5.13 10.59 -6.42
N PRO A 74 -4.70 11.69 -7.05
CA PRO A 74 -4.23 12.86 -6.31
C PRO A 74 -5.27 13.45 -5.35
N ARG A 75 -6.54 13.12 -5.55
CA ARG A 75 -7.62 13.58 -4.66
C ARG A 75 -7.78 12.69 -3.43
N ASN A 76 -7.13 11.55 -3.41
CA ASN A 76 -7.22 10.60 -2.30
C ASN A 76 -6.22 10.97 -1.22
N TYR A 77 -6.58 11.96 -0.42
CA TYR A 77 -5.70 12.48 0.63
C TYR A 77 -5.36 11.45 1.69
N ARG A 78 -6.29 10.53 1.98
CA ARG A 78 -6.03 9.49 3.00
C ARG A 78 -4.93 8.55 2.57
N SER A 79 -4.95 8.12 1.31
CA SER A 79 -3.91 7.25 0.78
C SER A 79 -2.57 7.97 0.71
N ILE A 80 -2.58 9.23 0.31
CA ILE A 80 -1.36 10.03 0.25
C ILE A 80 -0.73 10.15 1.63
N LYS A 81 -1.53 10.48 2.64
CA LYS A 81 -1.04 10.60 4.01
C LYS A 81 -0.51 9.28 4.53
N LEU A 82 -1.21 8.19 4.21
CA LEU A 82 -0.79 6.86 4.64
C LEU A 82 0.58 6.51 4.05
N LEU A 83 0.75 6.71 2.76
CA LEU A 83 2.00 6.39 2.09
C LEU A 83 3.16 7.24 2.62
N GLU A 84 2.92 8.55 2.77
CA GLU A 84 3.95 9.44 3.28
C GLU A 84 4.29 9.12 4.74
N GLY A 85 3.30 8.67 5.50
CA GLY A 85 3.51 8.27 6.89
C GLY A 85 4.40 7.06 7.06
N VAL A 86 4.52 6.22 6.03
CA VAL A 86 5.42 5.07 6.06
C VAL A 86 6.64 5.26 5.15
N ALA A 87 6.96 6.53 4.88
CA ALA A 87 8.19 6.93 4.20
C ALA A 87 8.20 6.79 2.67
N PHE A 88 7.05 6.55 2.05
CA PHE A 88 6.98 6.65 0.60
C PHE A 88 7.24 8.09 0.17
N VAL A 89 7.91 8.27 -0.96
CA VAL A 89 8.14 9.60 -1.53
C VAL A 89 7.51 9.67 -2.91
N ARG A 90 7.12 10.89 -3.30
CA ARG A 90 6.54 11.10 -4.61
C ARG A 90 7.60 10.93 -5.68
N THR A 91 7.27 10.16 -6.71
CA THR A 91 8.21 9.90 -7.80
C THR A 91 7.74 10.46 -9.14
N GLY A 92 6.45 10.76 -9.27
CA GLY A 92 5.96 11.30 -10.54
C GLY A 92 4.48 11.58 -10.52
N PHE A 93 4.01 12.13 -11.64
CA PHE A 93 2.61 12.47 -11.83
C PHE A 93 2.29 12.32 -13.31
N LYS A 94 1.09 11.83 -13.61
CA LYS A 94 0.64 11.71 -14.99
C LYS A 94 -0.84 11.98 -15.06
N GLU A 95 -1.26 12.79 -16.02
CA GLU A 95 -2.66 13.14 -16.20
C GLU A 95 -3.39 12.05 -16.98
N ARG A 96 -4.66 11.86 -16.64
CA ARG A 96 -5.60 11.04 -17.39
C ARG A 96 -5.09 9.62 -17.64
N THR A 97 -4.74 8.93 -16.57
CA THR A 97 -4.21 7.57 -16.66
C THR A 97 -5.29 6.50 -16.54
N TRP A 98 -6.36 6.79 -15.82
CA TRP A 98 -7.43 5.84 -15.58
C TRP A 98 -8.77 6.41 -15.99
N GLU A 99 -9.60 5.60 -16.63
CA GLU A 99 -10.97 5.98 -16.94
C GLU A 99 -11.91 5.21 -16.02
N ILE A 100 -12.71 5.94 -15.24
CA ILE A 100 -13.67 5.35 -14.33
C ILE A 100 -15.02 5.93 -14.71
N GLY A 101 -15.87 5.08 -15.31
CA GLY A 101 -17.12 5.57 -15.88
C GLY A 101 -16.82 6.47 -17.06
N SER A 102 -17.30 7.71 -17.00
CA SER A 102 -17.03 8.70 -18.04
C SER A 102 -15.98 9.74 -17.61
N GLU A 103 -15.30 9.48 -16.49
CA GLU A 103 -14.34 10.44 -15.94
C GLU A 103 -12.92 9.90 -16.04
N TRP A 104 -11.99 10.76 -16.44
CA TRP A 104 -10.57 10.46 -16.45
C TRP A 104 -9.95 10.91 -15.13
N VAL A 105 -9.11 10.06 -14.57
CA VAL A 105 -8.45 10.30 -13.28
C VAL A 105 -6.95 10.32 -13.48
N ASP A 106 -6.28 11.21 -12.77
CA ASP A 106 -4.83 11.33 -12.84
C ASP A 106 -4.15 10.34 -11.90
N SER A 107 -2.85 10.16 -12.08
CA SER A 107 -2.04 9.29 -11.21
C SER A 107 -0.94 10.09 -10.55
N LEU A 108 -0.82 9.92 -9.24
CA LEU A 108 0.31 10.41 -8.46
C LEU A 108 1.11 9.18 -8.04
N TYR A 109 2.38 9.14 -8.41
CA TYR A 109 3.20 7.97 -8.17
C TYR A 109 4.08 8.12 -6.94
N PHE A 110 4.22 7.04 -6.20
CA PHE A 110 5.04 6.97 -5.00
C PHE A 110 5.98 5.79 -5.08
N GLY A 111 7.09 5.88 -4.38
CA GLY A 111 8.03 4.78 -4.27
C GLY A 111 8.66 4.74 -2.90
N LEU A 112 9.03 3.54 -2.48
CA LEU A 112 9.76 3.32 -1.23
C LEU A 112 10.84 2.30 -1.53
N ARG A 113 12.09 2.71 -1.34
CA ARG A 113 13.22 1.84 -1.58
C ARG A 113 13.54 1.05 -0.30
N ARG A 114 14.00 -0.18 -0.50
CA ARG A 114 14.33 -1.07 0.61
C ARG A 114 15.29 -0.44 1.61
N GLU A 115 16.30 0.27 1.14
CA GLU A 115 17.27 0.90 2.03
C GLU A 115 16.65 1.92 2.97
N ASN A 116 15.64 2.65 2.49
CA ASN A 116 14.94 3.61 3.32
C ASN A 116 14.01 2.94 4.32
N TRP A 117 13.45 1.80 3.95
CA TRP A 117 12.62 1.03 4.84
C TRP A 117 13.41 0.45 6.02
N VAL A 118 14.58 -0.11 5.74
CA VAL A 118 15.44 -0.68 6.77
C VAL A 118 15.86 0.41 7.77
N ASP A 119 16.26 1.57 7.27
CA ASP A 119 16.66 2.68 8.15
C ASP A 119 15.51 3.13 9.03
N ARG A 120 14.31 3.25 8.45
CA ARG A 120 13.14 3.66 9.20
C ARG A 120 12.79 2.65 10.30
N GLU A 121 12.86 1.36 9.97
CA GLU A 121 12.56 0.31 10.94
C GLU A 121 13.54 0.35 12.10
N ASN A 122 14.81 0.55 11.81
CA ASN A 122 15.84 0.67 12.86
C ASN A 122 15.61 1.89 13.73
N CYS A 123 15.17 2.99 13.15
CA CYS A 123 14.91 4.21 13.91
C CYS A 123 13.74 4.09 14.87
N GLN A 124 12.84 3.13 14.65
CA GLN A 124 11.68 2.93 15.51
C GLN A 124 12.01 2.14 16.77
N ARG A 125 13.22 1.69 16.88
CA ARG A 125 13.67 0.92 18.03
C ARG A 125 14.57 1.78 18.89
#